data_6e4fc30d4d3a9516a96bfd236f48ebe0
#
_entry.id   6e4fc30d4d3a9516a96bfd236f48ebe0
#
_cell.length_a   1.000
_cell.length_b   1.000
_cell.length_c   1.000
_cell.angle_alpha   90.00
_cell.angle_beta   90.00
_cell.angle_gamma   90.00
#
_symmetry.space_group_name_H-M   'P 1'
#
loop_
_entity.id
_entity.type
_entity.pdbx_description
1 polymer ?
#
loop_
_entity_poly.entity_id
_entity_poly.type
_entity_poly.pdbx_seq_one_letter_code
_entity_poly.pdbx_strand_id
1 'polypeptide(L)'
;MDSLGKVIFGFVVLPVSLAFAGCSSTDKKPEAQPAVGNAPAEASKSAGAAPSSSTSSSSLEAAQRGESTATPASSPLKDVYFDFDSYDLRADARDTLKANGEWLRSNPSAQVQIEGHCDERGTTEYNLALGSKRAQSVKDYLVTLGATADRLSTISYGEELPVCTEHNEACWQKNRRARLVIQTAKPTS
;
A
#
# COMPACT_ATOMS: atom_id res chain seq x y z
N MET A 1 -32.68 -22.39 -49.89
CA MET A 1 -33.76 -21.41 -49.89
C MET A 1 -33.59 -20.61 -48.62
N ASP A 2 -32.69 -19.67 -48.70
CA ASP A 2 -32.78 -18.24 -48.79
C ASP A 2 -33.38 -17.58 -47.55
N SER A 3 -32.59 -16.85 -46.76
CA SER A 3 -32.71 -15.41 -46.71
C SER A 3 -31.58 -14.76 -45.88
N LEU A 4 -30.80 -14.04 -46.63
CA LEU A 4 -29.76 -13.09 -46.21
C LEU A 4 -30.41 -11.85 -45.61
N GLY A 5 -30.10 -11.49 -44.39
CA GLY A 5 -30.48 -10.22 -43.76
C GLY A 5 -29.23 -9.43 -43.34
N LYS A 6 -28.65 -8.68 -44.28
CA LYS A 6 -27.61 -7.66 -43.99
C LYS A 6 -28.27 -6.43 -43.35
N VAL A 7 -27.97 -6.13 -42.10
CA VAL A 7 -28.25 -4.82 -41.50
C VAL A 7 -26.96 -4.01 -41.52
N ILE A 8 -26.93 -3.01 -42.38
CA ILE A 8 -25.88 -1.99 -42.46
C ILE A 8 -26.24 -0.89 -41.47
N PHE A 9 -25.50 -0.78 -40.35
CA PHE A 9 -25.57 0.41 -39.50
C PHE A 9 -24.50 1.41 -39.95
N GLY A 10 -24.99 2.51 -40.54
CA GLY A 10 -24.16 3.62 -40.97
C GLY A 10 -23.61 4.40 -39.74
N PHE A 11 -22.30 4.55 -39.72
CA PHE A 11 -21.59 5.43 -38.79
C PHE A 11 -21.72 6.88 -39.33
N VAL A 12 -22.45 7.70 -38.58
CA VAL A 12 -22.41 9.15 -38.74
C VAL A 12 -21.31 9.70 -37.86
N VAL A 13 -20.19 10.10 -38.48
CA VAL A 13 -19.09 10.80 -37.84
C VAL A 13 -19.38 12.29 -37.86
N LEU A 14 -19.64 12.90 -36.73
CA LEU A 14 -19.70 14.36 -36.56
C LEU A 14 -18.35 14.86 -36.05
N PRO A 15 -17.67 15.78 -36.72
CA PRO A 15 -16.50 16.44 -36.20
C PRO A 15 -16.91 17.60 -35.29
N VAL A 16 -16.63 17.51 -34.00
CA VAL A 16 -16.68 18.65 -33.10
C VAL A 16 -15.29 19.30 -33.05
N SER A 17 -15.15 20.40 -33.76
CA SER A 17 -14.00 21.30 -33.66
C SER A 17 -14.18 22.21 -32.45
N LEU A 18 -13.38 22.03 -31.40
CA LEU A 18 -13.22 23.02 -30.33
C LEU A 18 -11.86 23.71 -30.48
N ALA A 19 -11.93 24.96 -30.92
CA ALA A 19 -10.80 25.89 -30.87
C ALA A 19 -10.62 26.36 -29.41
N PHE A 20 -9.48 26.09 -28.78
CA PHE A 20 -9.06 26.78 -27.57
C PHE A 20 -8.01 27.83 -27.91
N ALA A 21 -8.46 29.07 -27.75
CA ALA A 21 -7.62 30.25 -27.77
C ALA A 21 -6.69 30.27 -26.57
N GLY A 22 -5.42 30.61 -26.78
CA GLY A 22 -4.40 30.72 -25.78
C GLY A 22 -4.58 31.88 -24.82
N CYS A 23 -4.05 31.71 -23.63
CA CYS A 23 -3.58 32.80 -22.77
C CYS A 23 -2.20 32.46 -22.25
N SER A 24 -1.23 33.16 -22.79
CA SER A 24 0.10 33.34 -22.19
C SER A 24 -0.01 34.07 -20.86
N SER A 25 0.66 33.60 -19.84
CA SER A 25 1.06 34.42 -18.70
C SER A 25 2.43 34.01 -18.21
N THR A 26 3.34 34.76 -18.62
CA THR A 26 4.64 35.29 -18.16
C THR A 26 5.11 34.85 -16.77
N ASP A 27 6.36 34.41 -16.79
CA ASP A 27 7.34 34.32 -15.73
C ASP A 27 7.23 35.38 -14.62
N LYS A 28 7.39 34.96 -13.38
CA LYS A 28 8.15 35.68 -12.38
C LYS A 28 8.72 34.75 -11.29
N LYS A 29 10.02 34.51 -11.40
CA LYS A 29 10.90 34.05 -10.34
C LYS A 29 11.09 35.22 -9.34
N PRO A 30 11.12 35.01 -8.04
CA PRO A 30 11.93 35.80 -7.14
C PRO A 30 13.07 34.97 -6.55
N GLU A 31 14.25 35.47 -6.82
CA GLU A 31 15.52 35.18 -6.19
C GLU A 31 15.69 36.03 -4.92
N ALA A 32 16.53 35.51 -4.02
CA ALA A 32 17.33 36.13 -3.00
C ALA A 32 16.88 36.06 -1.53
N GLN A 33 17.70 35.37 -0.79
CA GLN A 33 18.11 35.49 0.60
C GLN A 33 18.76 36.90 0.88
N PRO A 34 19.32 37.17 2.10
CA PRO A 34 19.12 36.68 3.47
C PRO A 34 18.94 37.81 4.49
N ALA A 35 18.55 37.57 5.72
CA ALA A 35 19.07 38.34 6.86
C ALA A 35 18.85 37.62 8.21
N VAL A 36 19.93 37.55 8.90
CA VAL A 36 20.24 37.18 10.27
C VAL A 36 19.51 38.05 11.31
N GLY A 37 19.06 37.43 12.40
CA GLY A 37 18.55 38.18 13.54
C GLY A 37 18.35 37.31 14.79
N ASN A 38 19.28 37.48 15.72
CA ASN A 38 19.46 36.88 17.04
C ASN A 38 18.23 36.78 17.94
N ALA A 39 18.28 35.74 18.81
CA ALA A 39 17.53 35.53 20.04
C ALA A 39 17.73 36.69 21.09
N PRO A 40 17.04 36.76 22.26
CA PRO A 40 16.93 35.65 23.24
C PRO A 40 15.58 35.51 24.01
N ALA A 41 15.43 34.36 24.60
CA ALA A 41 14.81 33.96 25.86
C ALA A 41 13.72 34.81 26.53
N GLU A 42 12.58 34.17 26.85
CA GLU A 42 12.09 34.15 28.26
C GLU A 42 11.06 33.02 28.45
N ALA A 43 11.16 32.45 29.63
CA ALA A 43 10.41 31.29 30.11
C ALA A 43 8.98 31.70 30.52
N SER A 44 8.00 30.84 30.22
CA SER A 44 6.77 30.77 30.99
C SER A 44 6.29 29.35 31.13
N LYS A 45 6.33 28.85 32.37
CA LYS A 45 5.67 27.68 32.86
C LYS A 45 4.15 27.84 32.70
N SER A 46 3.50 26.86 32.08
CA SER A 46 2.11 26.56 32.41
C SER A 46 1.90 25.05 32.28
N ALA A 47 1.57 24.46 33.43
CA ALA A 47 1.16 23.09 33.57
C ALA A 47 -0.26 22.93 32.98
N GLY A 48 -0.47 21.87 32.19
CA GLY A 48 -1.79 21.53 31.67
C GLY A 48 -1.81 20.14 31.07
N ALA A 49 -2.21 19.17 31.89
CA ALA A 49 -2.89 17.90 31.62
C ALA A 49 -2.65 17.21 30.26
N ALA A 50 -1.96 16.10 30.30
CA ALA A 50 -1.94 15.09 29.25
C ALA A 50 -3.32 14.42 29.10
N PRO A 51 -3.81 14.20 27.87
CA PRO A 51 -4.71 13.09 27.65
C PRO A 51 -3.89 11.83 27.35
N SER A 52 -4.09 10.83 28.18
CA SER A 52 -3.60 9.46 28.00
C SER A 52 -4.13 8.89 26.69
N SER A 53 -3.30 8.82 25.66
CA SER A 53 -3.55 8.00 24.48
C SER A 53 -2.79 6.68 24.61
N SER A 54 -3.36 5.76 25.40
CA SER A 54 -2.96 4.36 25.50
C SER A 54 -3.57 3.60 24.30
N THR A 55 -2.94 3.61 23.14
CA THR A 55 -3.32 2.66 22.06
C THR A 55 -2.20 2.38 21.04
N SER A 56 -0.93 2.71 21.35
CA SER A 56 0.17 2.49 20.40
C SER A 56 1.19 1.43 20.83
N SER A 57 1.03 0.79 21.99
CA SER A 57 2.02 -0.16 22.51
C SER A 57 1.78 -1.62 22.10
N SER A 58 0.59 -1.98 21.62
CA SER A 58 0.27 -3.39 21.32
C SER A 58 0.89 -3.93 20.03
N SER A 59 1.15 -3.08 19.04
CA SER A 59 1.73 -3.51 17.75
C SER A 59 3.25 -3.72 17.82
N LEU A 60 3.95 -2.89 18.61
CA LEU A 60 5.39 -3.05 18.83
C LEU A 60 5.69 -4.26 19.74
N GLU A 61 4.84 -4.54 20.72
CA GLU A 61 5.01 -5.71 21.59
C GLU A 61 4.70 -7.04 20.87
N ALA A 62 3.81 -7.05 19.88
CA ALA A 62 3.57 -8.22 19.04
C ALA A 62 4.78 -8.52 18.13
N ALA A 63 5.45 -7.48 17.60
CA ALA A 63 6.67 -7.62 16.81
C ALA A 63 7.85 -8.11 17.66
N GLN A 64 7.97 -7.66 18.91
CA GLN A 64 9.03 -8.08 19.83
C GLN A 64 8.88 -9.52 20.34
N ARG A 65 7.68 -10.09 20.31
CA ARG A 65 7.44 -11.49 20.70
C ARG A 65 7.80 -12.51 19.63
N GLY A 66 8.28 -12.08 18.45
CA GLY A 66 8.67 -12.99 17.37
C GLY A 66 7.51 -13.88 16.89
N GLU A 67 6.29 -13.50 17.22
CA GLU A 67 5.07 -14.17 16.79
C GLU A 67 4.71 -13.74 15.35
N SER A 68 5.72 -13.87 14.47
CA SER A 68 5.46 -14.02 13.06
C SER A 68 4.61 -15.28 12.97
N THR A 69 3.31 -15.13 12.79
CA THR A 69 2.46 -16.24 12.38
C THR A 69 3.01 -16.69 11.03
N ALA A 70 4.00 -17.59 11.09
CA ALA A 70 4.64 -18.15 9.91
C ALA A 70 3.52 -18.73 9.07
N THR A 71 3.15 -18.02 8.01
CA THR A 71 2.30 -18.63 6.99
C THR A 71 3.05 -19.90 6.58
N PRO A 72 2.48 -21.07 6.79
CA PRO A 72 3.15 -22.30 6.39
C PRO A 72 3.55 -22.17 4.92
N ALA A 73 4.65 -22.78 4.50
CA ALA A 73 5.16 -22.76 3.13
C ALA A 73 4.13 -23.22 2.08
N SER A 74 2.97 -23.72 2.53
CA SER A 74 1.81 -24.17 1.76
C SER A 74 0.63 -23.20 1.74
N SER A 75 0.84 -21.90 2.08
CA SER A 75 -0.24 -20.92 1.98
C SER A 75 -0.79 -20.85 0.56
N PRO A 76 -2.10 -20.93 0.36
CA PRO A 76 -2.70 -20.76 -0.95
C PRO A 76 -2.60 -19.32 -1.47
N LEU A 77 -2.35 -18.36 -0.58
CA LEU A 77 -2.14 -16.95 -0.91
C LEU A 77 -0.67 -16.67 -1.18
N LYS A 78 -0.41 -15.95 -2.26
CA LYS A 78 0.94 -15.62 -2.71
C LYS A 78 1.31 -14.19 -2.37
N ASP A 79 2.59 -13.97 -2.05
CA ASP A 79 3.16 -12.66 -1.82
C ASP A 79 3.15 -11.81 -3.10
N VAL A 80 3.07 -10.50 -2.92
CA VAL A 80 3.07 -9.49 -3.97
C VAL A 80 4.32 -8.63 -3.84
N TYR A 81 5.04 -8.39 -4.95
CA TYR A 81 6.30 -7.69 -4.94
C TYR A 81 6.21 -6.30 -5.57
N PHE A 82 7.08 -5.40 -5.09
CA PHE A 82 7.09 -3.99 -5.48
C PHE A 82 8.46 -3.57 -6.00
N ASP A 83 8.46 -2.51 -6.80
CA ASP A 83 9.67 -1.84 -7.21
C ASP A 83 10.26 -1.02 -6.04
N PHE A 84 11.52 -0.59 -6.22
CA PHE A 84 12.17 0.26 -5.22
C PHE A 84 11.38 1.55 -5.04
N ASP A 85 11.22 1.94 -3.78
CA ASP A 85 10.53 3.18 -3.38
C ASP A 85 9.12 3.37 -3.97
N SER A 86 8.42 2.24 -4.24
CA SER A 86 7.09 2.24 -4.82
C SER A 86 6.12 1.38 -4.02
N TYR A 87 4.85 1.77 -4.05
CA TYR A 87 3.68 1.03 -3.59
C TYR A 87 2.68 0.77 -4.74
N ASP A 88 3.07 1.10 -5.98
CA ASP A 88 2.25 0.85 -7.15
C ASP A 88 2.23 -0.64 -7.50
N LEU A 89 1.04 -1.16 -7.81
CA LEU A 89 0.88 -2.55 -8.21
C LEU A 89 1.31 -2.74 -9.67
N ARG A 90 2.37 -3.54 -9.86
CA ARG A 90 2.86 -3.97 -11.17
C ARG A 90 1.88 -4.94 -11.83
N ALA A 91 2.07 -5.24 -13.11
CA ALA A 91 1.22 -6.18 -13.84
C ALA A 91 1.23 -7.60 -13.22
N ASP A 92 2.42 -8.13 -12.91
CA ASP A 92 2.59 -9.42 -12.25
C ASP A 92 1.97 -9.47 -10.84
N ALA A 93 2.07 -8.37 -10.09
CA ALA A 93 1.42 -8.20 -8.80
C ALA A 93 -0.12 -8.28 -8.92
N ARG A 94 -0.70 -7.60 -9.92
CA ARG A 94 -2.14 -7.64 -10.18
C ARG A 94 -2.62 -9.03 -10.58
N ASP A 95 -1.85 -9.77 -11.37
CA ASP A 95 -2.20 -11.14 -11.75
C ASP A 95 -2.14 -12.09 -10.55
N THR A 96 -1.15 -11.93 -9.67
CA THR A 96 -1.08 -12.64 -8.39
C THR A 96 -2.29 -12.32 -7.52
N LEU A 97 -2.68 -11.04 -7.43
CA LEU A 97 -3.83 -10.62 -6.63
C LEU A 97 -5.17 -11.11 -7.19
N LYS A 98 -5.31 -11.27 -8.51
CA LYS A 98 -6.51 -11.92 -9.10
C LYS A 98 -6.65 -13.34 -8.58
N ALA A 99 -5.57 -14.13 -8.60
CA ALA A 99 -5.59 -15.50 -8.07
C ALA A 99 -5.90 -15.53 -6.56
N ASN A 100 -5.29 -14.62 -5.78
CA ASN A 100 -5.59 -14.47 -4.35
C ASN A 100 -7.07 -14.08 -4.12
N GLY A 101 -7.62 -13.18 -4.95
CA GLY A 101 -9.03 -12.76 -4.90
C GLY A 101 -9.99 -13.89 -5.21
N GLU A 102 -9.66 -14.76 -6.17
CA GLU A 102 -10.45 -15.97 -6.46
C GLU A 102 -10.47 -16.93 -5.28
N TRP A 103 -9.32 -17.12 -4.64
CA TRP A 103 -9.24 -17.94 -3.43
C TRP A 103 -10.09 -17.35 -2.30
N LEU A 104 -10.00 -16.03 -2.06
CA LEU A 104 -10.80 -15.32 -1.04
C LEU A 104 -12.30 -15.45 -1.28
N ARG A 105 -12.74 -15.45 -2.54
CA ARG A 105 -14.14 -15.62 -2.93
C ARG A 105 -14.62 -17.05 -2.65
N SER A 106 -13.76 -18.05 -2.86
CA SER A 106 -14.03 -19.45 -2.58
C SER A 106 -13.98 -19.78 -1.08
N ASN A 107 -13.39 -18.88 -0.25
CA ASN A 107 -13.22 -19.04 1.19
C ASN A 107 -13.83 -17.86 1.95
N PRO A 108 -15.16 -17.72 2.00
CA PRO A 108 -15.84 -16.52 2.52
C PRO A 108 -15.62 -16.27 4.01
N SER A 109 -15.29 -17.28 4.79
CA SER A 109 -15.01 -17.18 6.24
C SER A 109 -13.56 -16.79 6.57
N ALA A 110 -12.65 -16.82 5.58
CA ALA A 110 -11.24 -16.52 5.82
C ALA A 110 -11.04 -15.03 6.13
N GLN A 111 -10.33 -14.74 7.20
CA GLN A 111 -9.81 -13.41 7.55
C GLN A 111 -8.36 -13.36 7.10
N VAL A 112 -7.93 -12.25 6.51
CA VAL A 112 -6.57 -12.10 5.98
C VAL A 112 -5.94 -10.82 6.51
N GLN A 113 -4.73 -10.94 7.04
CA GLN A 113 -3.86 -9.82 7.36
C GLN A 113 -2.88 -9.61 6.21
N ILE A 114 -2.76 -8.38 5.77
CA ILE A 114 -1.84 -7.96 4.72
C ILE A 114 -0.70 -7.23 5.39
N GLU A 115 0.49 -7.83 5.31
CA GLU A 115 1.72 -7.34 5.92
C GLU A 115 2.56 -6.61 4.87
N GLY A 116 2.88 -5.34 5.11
CA GLY A 116 3.73 -4.55 4.22
C GLY A 116 5.18 -4.55 4.68
N HIS A 117 6.08 -4.88 3.77
CA HIS A 117 7.51 -4.97 4.03
C HIS A 117 8.32 -4.12 3.04
N CYS A 118 9.50 -3.69 3.50
CA CYS A 118 10.47 -2.92 2.72
C CYS A 118 11.84 -3.59 2.74
N ASP A 119 12.73 -3.15 1.86
CA ASP A 119 14.15 -3.43 2.00
C ASP A 119 14.77 -2.48 3.04
N GLU A 120 16.02 -2.72 3.42
CA GLU A 120 16.74 -2.01 4.49
C GLU A 120 17.14 -0.55 4.17
N ARG A 121 16.87 -0.07 2.97
CA ARG A 121 17.29 1.27 2.53
C ARG A 121 16.26 2.32 2.97
N GLY A 122 16.75 3.35 3.69
CA GLY A 122 15.92 4.43 4.21
C GLY A 122 15.95 4.50 5.73
N THR A 123 15.02 5.25 6.31
CA THR A 123 14.82 5.25 7.77
C THR A 123 13.69 4.32 8.14
N THR A 124 13.70 3.82 9.38
CA THR A 124 12.66 2.93 9.89
C THR A 124 11.29 3.56 9.79
N GLU A 125 11.14 4.85 10.12
CA GLU A 125 9.86 5.57 10.03
C GLU A 125 9.37 5.64 8.59
N TYR A 126 10.28 5.93 7.65
CA TYR A 126 9.96 5.96 6.23
C TYR A 126 9.49 4.59 5.75
N ASN A 127 10.22 3.53 6.08
CA ASN A 127 9.91 2.16 5.69
C ASN A 127 8.62 1.64 6.30
N LEU A 128 8.30 2.01 7.55
CA LEU A 128 7.00 1.73 8.16
C LEU A 128 5.86 2.40 7.39
N ALA A 129 6.03 3.66 6.99
CA ALA A 129 5.03 4.38 6.20
C ALA A 129 4.87 3.79 4.79
N LEU A 130 5.98 3.42 4.12
CA LEU A 130 5.97 2.80 2.80
C LEU A 130 5.34 1.40 2.84
N GLY A 131 5.68 0.59 3.84
CA GLY A 131 5.07 -0.72 4.06
C GLY A 131 3.55 -0.61 4.27
N SER A 132 3.10 0.39 5.04
CA SER A 132 1.67 0.66 5.22
C SER A 132 0.96 0.97 3.90
N LYS A 133 1.56 1.82 3.04
CA LYS A 133 1.02 2.13 1.71
C LYS A 133 0.96 0.89 0.81
N ARG A 134 1.97 0.01 0.85
CA ARG A 134 1.98 -1.27 0.11
C ARG A 134 0.85 -2.19 0.54
N ALA A 135 0.69 -2.38 1.86
CA ALA A 135 -0.40 -3.20 2.38
C ALA A 135 -1.77 -2.62 2.01
N GLN A 136 -1.93 -1.29 2.06
CA GLN A 136 -3.17 -0.62 1.68
C GLN A 136 -3.47 -0.76 0.18
N SER A 137 -2.48 -0.59 -0.71
CA SER A 137 -2.67 -0.78 -2.15
C SER A 137 -3.16 -2.19 -2.50
N VAL A 138 -2.61 -3.22 -1.81
CA VAL A 138 -3.06 -4.60 -1.97
C VAL A 138 -4.50 -4.78 -1.49
N LYS A 139 -4.83 -4.26 -0.31
CA LYS A 139 -6.20 -4.30 0.25
C LYS A 139 -7.20 -3.66 -0.71
N ASP A 140 -6.91 -2.44 -1.16
CA ASP A 140 -7.81 -1.70 -2.05
C ASP A 140 -8.05 -2.45 -3.35
N TYR A 141 -7.01 -3.03 -3.93
CA TYR A 141 -7.15 -3.82 -5.15
C TYR A 141 -7.96 -5.11 -4.92
N LEU A 142 -7.75 -5.83 -3.82
CA LEU A 142 -8.57 -7.00 -3.48
C LEU A 142 -10.05 -6.64 -3.28
N VAL A 143 -10.35 -5.48 -2.71
CA VAL A 143 -11.72 -4.97 -2.58
C VAL A 143 -12.33 -4.72 -3.96
N THR A 144 -11.58 -4.16 -4.93
CA THR A 144 -12.08 -4.01 -6.31
C THR A 144 -12.36 -5.35 -6.99
N LEU A 145 -11.69 -6.43 -6.56
CA LEU A 145 -11.91 -7.80 -7.02
C LEU A 145 -13.07 -8.51 -6.29
N GLY A 146 -13.75 -7.81 -5.36
CA GLY A 146 -14.93 -8.31 -4.65
C GLY A 146 -14.65 -8.92 -3.27
N ALA A 147 -13.42 -8.78 -2.72
CA ALA A 147 -13.18 -9.14 -1.34
C ALA A 147 -13.84 -8.12 -0.38
N THR A 148 -14.44 -8.59 0.70
CA THR A 148 -15.10 -7.72 1.69
C THR A 148 -14.03 -7.03 2.56
N ALA A 149 -14.10 -5.72 2.72
CA ALA A 149 -13.07 -4.91 3.38
C ALA A 149 -12.85 -5.25 4.86
N ASP A 150 -13.89 -5.69 5.56
CA ASP A 150 -13.86 -6.10 6.97
C ASP A 150 -13.10 -7.44 7.21
N ARG A 151 -12.91 -8.21 6.15
CA ARG A 151 -12.11 -9.44 6.18
C ARG A 151 -10.60 -9.20 5.96
N LEU A 152 -10.24 -7.97 5.63
CA LEU A 152 -8.88 -7.59 5.26
C LEU A 152 -8.35 -6.56 6.26
N SER A 153 -7.36 -6.95 7.04
CA SER A 153 -6.60 -6.04 7.91
C SER A 153 -5.23 -5.74 7.29
N THR A 154 -4.65 -4.60 7.64
CA THR A 154 -3.31 -4.20 7.17
C THR A 154 -2.41 -3.91 8.36
N ILE A 155 -1.13 -4.30 8.23
CA ILE A 155 -0.07 -3.95 9.17
C ILE A 155 1.21 -3.67 8.38
N SER A 156 2.08 -2.83 8.90
CA SER A 156 3.40 -2.60 8.34
C SER A 156 4.48 -3.06 9.31
N TYR A 157 5.43 -3.79 8.79
CA TYR A 157 6.68 -4.12 9.47
C TYR A 157 7.87 -3.31 8.93
N GLY A 158 7.66 -2.52 7.86
CA GLY A 158 8.77 -1.79 7.24
C GLY A 158 9.92 -2.75 6.87
N GLU A 159 11.11 -2.44 7.36
CA GLU A 159 12.32 -3.24 7.18
C GLU A 159 12.58 -4.25 8.31
N GLU A 160 11.77 -4.24 9.39
CA GLU A 160 12.04 -4.97 10.63
C GLU A 160 11.97 -6.51 10.51
N LEU A 161 11.26 -7.05 9.52
CA LEU A 161 11.11 -8.48 9.31
C LEU A 161 11.54 -8.91 7.89
N PRO A 162 12.86 -8.87 7.60
CA PRO A 162 13.38 -9.26 6.29
C PRO A 162 13.31 -10.78 6.10
N VAL A 163 13.05 -11.23 4.87
CA VAL A 163 13.18 -12.65 4.47
C VAL A 163 14.54 -12.96 3.90
N CYS A 164 15.31 -11.92 3.59
CA CYS A 164 16.64 -12.01 3.03
C CYS A 164 17.48 -10.89 3.64
N THR A 165 18.70 -11.21 4.13
CA THR A 165 19.55 -10.30 4.90
C THR A 165 20.83 -9.90 4.17
N GLU A 166 21.03 -10.34 2.94
CA GLU A 166 22.16 -9.93 2.12
C GLU A 166 21.94 -8.51 1.56
N HIS A 167 23.01 -7.72 1.51
CA HIS A 167 23.01 -6.34 1.03
C HIS A 167 23.17 -6.26 -0.50
N ASN A 168 22.19 -6.81 -1.24
CA ASN A 168 22.17 -6.79 -2.70
C ASN A 168 20.74 -6.71 -3.26
N GLU A 169 20.63 -6.33 -4.55
CA GLU A 169 19.32 -6.10 -5.19
C GLU A 169 18.45 -7.37 -5.23
N ALA A 170 19.06 -8.55 -5.40
CA ALA A 170 18.31 -9.81 -5.43
C ALA A 170 17.64 -10.11 -4.07
N CYS A 171 18.28 -9.73 -2.97
CA CYS A 171 17.75 -9.83 -1.62
C CYS A 171 16.73 -8.73 -1.34
N TRP A 172 17.03 -7.48 -1.68
CA TRP A 172 16.14 -6.35 -1.51
C TRP A 172 14.80 -6.55 -2.25
N GLN A 173 14.85 -7.10 -3.46
CA GLN A 173 13.63 -7.42 -4.22
C GLN A 173 12.72 -8.42 -3.48
N LYS A 174 13.28 -9.38 -2.76
CA LYS A 174 12.50 -10.33 -1.94
C LYS A 174 11.86 -9.65 -0.71
N ASN A 175 12.52 -8.64 -0.17
CA ASN A 175 12.02 -7.90 0.99
C ASN A 175 10.93 -6.89 0.61
N ARG A 176 10.98 -6.29 -0.57
CA ARG A 176 9.93 -5.36 -1.07
C ARG A 176 8.66 -6.11 -1.45
N ARG A 177 7.88 -6.52 -0.44
CA ARG A 177 6.69 -7.33 -0.65
C ARG A 177 5.51 -6.92 0.22
N ALA A 178 4.33 -7.34 -0.17
CA ALA A 178 3.19 -7.48 0.72
C ALA A 178 2.86 -8.97 0.85
N ARG A 179 2.79 -9.44 2.08
CA ARG A 179 2.49 -10.82 2.44
C ARG A 179 1.04 -10.93 2.87
N LEU A 180 0.34 -11.96 2.43
CA LEU A 180 -1.03 -12.22 2.81
C LEU A 180 -1.09 -13.43 3.77
N VAL A 181 -1.49 -13.16 5.01
CA VAL A 181 -1.53 -14.15 6.09
C VAL A 181 -2.98 -14.46 6.45
N ILE A 182 -3.36 -15.75 6.35
CA ILE A 182 -4.67 -16.19 6.79
C ILE A 182 -4.69 -16.20 8.31
N GLN A 183 -5.60 -15.42 8.90
CA GLN A 183 -5.82 -15.40 10.33
C GLN A 183 -6.65 -16.63 10.71
N THR A 184 -6.09 -17.51 11.51
CA THR A 184 -6.89 -18.53 12.18
C THR A 184 -7.72 -17.85 13.26
N ALA A 185 -9.04 -18.04 13.22
CA ALA A 185 -9.94 -17.49 14.24
C ALA A 185 -9.41 -17.89 15.62
N LYS A 186 -9.07 -16.87 16.45
CA LYS A 186 -8.71 -17.12 17.85
C LYS A 186 -9.91 -17.80 18.50
N PRO A 187 -9.74 -18.96 19.15
CA PRO A 187 -10.86 -19.59 19.86
C PRO A 187 -11.35 -18.58 20.91
N THR A 188 -12.63 -18.22 20.80
CA THR A 188 -13.33 -17.43 21.82
C THR A 188 -13.44 -18.31 23.06
N SER A 189 -12.63 -18.01 24.06
CA SER A 189 -12.73 -18.59 25.41
C SER A 189 -13.77 -17.83 26.23
#